data_ee9c76bff94571c2112b77c2898a3df1
#
_entry.id   ee9c76bff94571c2112b77c2898a3df1
#
_cell.length_a   1.000
_cell.length_b   1.000
_cell.length_c   1.000
_cell.angle_alpha   90.00
_cell.angle_beta   90.00
_cell.angle_gamma   90.00
#
_symmetry.space_group_name_H-M   'P 1'
#
loop_
_entity.id
_entity.type
_entity.pdbx_description
1 polymer ?
#
loop_
_entity_poly.entity_id
_entity_poly.type
_entity_poly.pdbx_seq_one_letter_code
_entity_poly.pdbx_strand_id
1 'polypeptide(L)'
;MQHRGDIAAWLRLQLTPGVGAVSTRRLLAAFSLPDQIFRQSQSALEAVVSEKQAKALLREPVGFSVALQNLEGWLNQNGQRFVALGDPDYPQSLLQSPDPPLCLYVQCADWQWWQLWAKEKQPPLLGMVGSRKPSPQGERTAQTWAKEITQSGFSVISGLALGVDAAAHKGALQAPAWGMGRSIAVVGTGLDVVYPRQHTQLAQEILNAGGAILSEFPLGTPAIATNFPKRNRIIAGLGLGVVVIEAALQSGSLITARLAMEANREVFALPGSIYSPQSQGCHALIKQGAQLVESAQEVIQALPPQSMLGVNFATNNIAFEADKKKSPEDPLSTVTQKSMLKKEKEKESQTTVLSKGSEKESPLLLALGFAPISLEALLLELSYSAAELQMELLQLELAGKVSRLPGGLYQRLI
;
A
#
# COMPACT_ATOMS: atom_id res chain seq x y z
N MET A 1 20.24 24.36 -4.07
CA MET A 1 20.81 23.88 -2.78
C MET A 1 20.09 24.62 -1.67
N GLN A 2 19.38 23.91 -0.78
CA GLN A 2 18.84 24.51 0.44
C GLN A 2 20.00 25.06 1.27
N HIS A 3 19.86 26.27 1.81
CA HIS A 3 20.85 26.81 2.72
C HIS A 3 20.82 26.02 4.03
N ARG A 4 22.01 25.72 4.59
CA ARG A 4 22.14 24.97 5.87
C ARG A 4 21.26 25.56 6.99
N GLY A 5 21.08 26.87 7.02
CA GLY A 5 20.21 27.56 7.98
C GLY A 5 18.74 27.20 7.84
N ASP A 6 18.28 26.98 6.61
CA ASP A 6 16.88 26.62 6.35
C ASP A 6 16.58 25.21 6.85
N ILE A 7 17.47 24.24 6.57
CA ILE A 7 17.34 22.84 7.03
C ILE A 7 17.32 22.78 8.56
N ALA A 8 18.22 23.51 9.23
CA ALA A 8 18.29 23.57 10.69
C ALA A 8 17.00 24.11 11.31
N ALA A 9 16.42 25.17 10.71
CA ALA A 9 15.18 25.75 11.20
C ALA A 9 13.98 24.80 11.03
N TRP A 10 13.87 24.12 9.90
CA TRP A 10 12.83 23.09 9.68
C TRP A 10 12.98 21.93 10.65
N LEU A 11 14.20 21.40 10.84
CA LEU A 11 14.45 20.31 11.77
C LEU A 11 14.12 20.73 13.22
N ARG A 12 14.53 21.94 13.62
CA ARG A 12 14.20 22.50 14.95
C ARG A 12 12.69 22.55 15.16
N LEU A 13 11.94 23.02 14.16
CA LEU A 13 10.49 23.10 14.21
C LEU A 13 9.84 21.70 14.36
N GLN A 14 10.35 20.73 13.61
CA GLN A 14 9.89 19.33 13.66
C GLN A 14 10.17 18.67 15.03
N LEU A 15 11.30 19.01 15.67
CA LEU A 15 11.71 18.47 16.96
C LEU A 15 11.13 19.21 18.16
N THR A 16 10.48 20.38 17.96
CA THR A 16 9.95 21.17 19.07
C THR A 16 8.80 20.45 19.77
N PRO A 17 8.93 20.13 21.07
CA PRO A 17 7.93 19.34 21.79
C PRO A 17 6.56 20.02 21.81
N GLY A 18 5.51 19.25 21.48
CA GLY A 18 4.13 19.72 21.52
C GLY A 18 3.71 20.61 20.34
N VAL A 19 4.62 20.92 19.42
CA VAL A 19 4.32 21.65 18.18
C VAL A 19 4.11 20.64 17.08
N GLY A 20 2.85 20.27 16.82
CA GLY A 20 2.48 19.37 15.75
C GLY A 20 2.20 20.10 14.43
N ALA A 21 1.90 19.34 13.36
CA ALA A 21 1.71 19.87 12.02
C ALA A 21 0.68 21.02 11.93
N VAL A 22 -0.43 20.95 12.68
CA VAL A 22 -1.45 22.01 12.70
C VAL A 22 -0.88 23.31 13.26
N SER A 23 -0.20 23.26 14.41
CA SER A 23 0.42 24.45 15.04
C SER A 23 1.51 25.01 14.16
N THR A 24 2.31 24.15 13.53
CA THR A 24 3.36 24.55 12.60
C THR A 24 2.80 25.28 11.39
N ARG A 25 1.72 24.77 10.76
CA ARG A 25 1.08 25.46 9.63
C ARG A 25 0.53 26.83 10.02
N ARG A 26 -0.06 26.96 11.22
CA ARG A 26 -0.49 28.29 11.74
C ARG A 26 0.67 29.25 11.91
N LEU A 27 1.79 28.77 12.45
CA LEU A 27 3.00 29.56 12.63
C LEU A 27 3.59 29.98 11.29
N LEU A 28 3.66 29.08 10.31
CA LEU A 28 4.13 29.39 8.95
C LEU A 28 3.19 30.38 8.24
N ALA A 29 1.88 30.27 8.44
CA ALA A 29 0.92 31.22 7.89
C ALA A 29 1.09 32.63 8.48
N ALA A 30 1.47 32.72 9.78
CA ALA A 30 1.69 33.99 10.46
C ALA A 30 3.07 34.61 10.19
N PHE A 31 4.12 33.78 10.08
CA PHE A 31 5.51 34.23 10.08
C PHE A 31 6.30 33.78 8.83
N SER A 32 5.67 33.12 7.90
CA SER A 32 6.17 32.68 6.58
C SER A 32 7.24 31.58 6.64
N LEU A 33 8.38 31.77 7.28
CA LEU A 33 9.51 30.85 7.28
C LEU A 33 9.85 30.36 8.70
N PRO A 34 10.38 29.14 8.86
CA PRO A 34 10.73 28.60 10.17
C PRO A 34 11.74 29.47 10.95
N ASP A 35 12.74 30.05 10.30
CA ASP A 35 13.71 30.91 10.97
C ASP A 35 13.08 32.21 11.51
N GLN A 36 12.07 32.74 10.85
CA GLN A 36 11.31 33.90 11.30
C GLN A 36 10.46 33.56 12.54
N ILE A 37 9.93 32.34 12.64
CA ILE A 37 9.20 31.87 13.82
C ILE A 37 10.12 31.95 15.07
N PHE A 38 11.35 31.50 14.94
CA PHE A 38 12.31 31.47 16.07
C PHE A 38 12.87 32.87 16.48
N ARG A 39 12.63 33.88 15.67
CA ARG A 39 12.99 35.28 15.98
C ARG A 39 11.87 36.06 16.65
N GLN A 40 10.69 35.47 16.81
CA GLN A 40 9.54 36.15 17.40
C GLN A 40 9.65 36.25 18.93
N SER A 41 8.98 37.27 19.48
CA SER A 41 8.77 37.36 20.92
C SER A 41 7.78 36.31 21.41
N GLN A 42 7.83 36.02 22.72
CA GLN A 42 6.86 35.08 23.32
C GLN A 42 5.42 35.53 23.08
N SER A 43 5.13 36.83 23.26
CA SER A 43 3.77 37.37 23.05
C SER A 43 3.29 37.24 21.60
N ALA A 44 4.17 37.40 20.62
CA ALA A 44 3.82 37.19 19.21
C ALA A 44 3.52 35.70 18.90
N LEU A 45 4.29 34.79 19.50
CA LEU A 45 4.03 33.35 19.36
C LEU A 45 2.72 32.93 20.04
N GLU A 46 2.43 33.47 21.24
CA GLU A 46 1.19 33.17 21.99
C GLU A 46 -0.08 33.66 21.28
N ALA A 47 0.03 34.64 20.42
CA ALA A 47 -1.08 35.05 19.56
C ALA A 47 -1.49 33.97 18.52
N VAL A 48 -0.62 33.00 18.24
CA VAL A 48 -0.82 31.96 17.21
C VAL A 48 -0.97 30.56 17.81
N VAL A 49 -0.21 30.27 18.87
CA VAL A 49 -0.15 28.96 19.52
C VAL A 49 -0.29 29.08 21.04
N SER A 50 -0.45 27.96 21.73
CA SER A 50 -0.56 27.99 23.21
C SER A 50 0.72 28.48 23.88
N GLU A 51 0.61 29.05 25.09
CA GLU A 51 1.73 29.48 25.90
C GLU A 51 2.81 28.40 26.06
N LYS A 52 2.38 27.14 26.27
CA LYS A 52 3.29 25.98 26.36
C LYS A 52 4.10 25.79 25.10
N GLN A 53 3.45 25.90 23.94
CA GLN A 53 4.11 25.78 22.62
C GLN A 53 5.03 26.96 22.33
N ALA A 54 4.60 28.18 22.67
CA ALA A 54 5.43 29.40 22.54
C ALA A 54 6.71 29.27 23.34
N LYS A 55 6.63 28.86 24.63
CA LYS A 55 7.80 28.60 25.47
C LYS A 55 8.71 27.50 24.93
N ALA A 56 8.12 26.43 24.29
CA ALA A 56 8.91 25.38 23.69
C ALA A 56 9.66 25.85 22.44
N LEU A 57 9.06 26.72 21.61
CA LEU A 57 9.68 27.30 20.42
C LEU A 57 10.88 28.21 20.75
N LEU A 58 10.82 28.92 21.87
CA LEU A 58 11.92 29.81 22.33
C LEU A 58 13.14 29.06 22.86
N ARG A 59 13.01 27.75 23.12
CA ARG A 59 14.10 26.88 23.58
C ARG A 59 14.58 25.99 22.48
N GLU A 60 15.86 25.70 22.43
CA GLU A 60 16.37 24.67 21.57
C GLU A 60 15.90 23.27 22.05
N PRO A 61 15.36 22.44 21.19
CA PRO A 61 14.95 21.08 21.55
C PRO A 61 16.14 20.24 22.06
N VAL A 62 15.89 19.41 23.06
CA VAL A 62 16.92 18.48 23.55
C VAL A 62 17.39 17.57 22.44
N GLY A 63 18.69 17.44 22.22
CA GLY A 63 19.29 16.61 21.18
C GLY A 63 19.29 17.24 19.79
N PHE A 64 18.85 18.49 19.62
CA PHE A 64 18.79 19.15 18.31
C PHE A 64 20.14 19.17 17.59
N SER A 65 21.23 19.56 18.28
CA SER A 65 22.57 19.65 17.69
C SER A 65 23.04 18.27 17.15
N VAL A 66 22.76 17.19 17.88
CA VAL A 66 23.07 15.83 17.46
C VAL A 66 22.20 15.42 16.26
N ALA A 67 20.91 15.72 16.30
CA ALA A 67 19.99 15.41 15.19
C ALA A 67 20.39 16.18 13.92
N LEU A 68 20.81 17.44 14.04
CA LEU A 68 21.28 18.25 12.92
C LEU A 68 22.57 17.68 12.33
N GLN A 69 23.53 17.32 13.17
CA GLN A 69 24.78 16.69 12.72
C GLN A 69 24.52 15.36 11.98
N ASN A 70 23.62 14.53 12.52
CA ASN A 70 23.21 13.28 11.87
C ASN A 70 22.53 13.53 10.52
N LEU A 71 21.67 14.54 10.44
CA LEU A 71 21.01 14.93 9.20
C LEU A 71 22.01 15.43 8.16
N GLU A 72 22.96 16.28 8.56
CA GLU A 72 24.02 16.76 7.68
C GLU A 72 24.90 15.61 7.18
N GLY A 73 25.30 14.69 8.05
CA GLY A 73 26.05 13.49 7.68
C GLY A 73 25.29 12.58 6.71
N TRP A 74 23.98 12.46 6.92
CA TRP A 74 23.11 11.70 6.03
C TRP A 74 22.97 12.38 4.65
N LEU A 75 22.78 13.70 4.62
CA LEU A 75 22.66 14.48 3.38
C LEU A 75 23.94 14.49 2.53
N ASN A 76 25.09 14.21 3.10
CA ASN A 76 26.36 14.09 2.37
C ASN A 76 26.45 12.79 1.56
N GLN A 77 25.55 11.84 1.77
CA GLN A 77 25.51 10.60 0.98
C GLN A 77 24.75 10.83 -0.32
N ASN A 78 25.12 10.07 -1.35
CA ASN A 78 24.49 10.18 -2.66
C ASN A 78 23.01 9.76 -2.62
N GLY A 79 22.17 10.53 -3.32
CA GLY A 79 20.75 10.21 -3.46
C GLY A 79 19.88 10.59 -2.25
N GLN A 80 20.45 11.23 -1.23
CA GLN A 80 19.71 11.62 -0.02
C GLN A 80 19.39 13.10 -0.03
N ARG A 81 18.15 13.46 0.27
CA ARG A 81 17.65 14.84 0.26
C ARG A 81 16.66 15.05 1.40
N PHE A 82 16.62 16.28 1.86
CA PHE A 82 15.60 16.79 2.75
C PHE A 82 14.78 17.82 1.98
N VAL A 83 13.48 17.60 1.89
CA VAL A 83 12.57 18.44 1.11
C VAL A 83 11.51 19.01 2.06
N ALA A 84 11.49 20.32 2.21
CA ALA A 84 10.56 21.01 3.10
C ALA A 84 9.33 21.53 2.35
N LEU A 85 8.26 21.78 3.09
CA LEU A 85 7.05 22.41 2.57
C LEU A 85 7.41 23.79 1.97
N GLY A 86 7.04 24.00 0.72
CA GLY A 86 7.38 25.20 -0.04
C GLY A 86 8.64 25.10 -0.91
N ASP A 87 9.42 24.01 -0.81
CA ASP A 87 10.53 23.78 -1.72
C ASP A 87 10.03 23.49 -3.14
N PRO A 88 10.79 23.89 -4.17
CA PRO A 88 10.45 23.59 -5.56
C PRO A 88 10.36 22.10 -5.87
N ASP A 89 11.04 21.27 -5.08
CA ASP A 89 11.10 19.81 -5.22
C ASP A 89 10.10 19.09 -4.31
N TYR A 90 9.22 19.84 -3.61
CA TYR A 90 8.14 19.28 -2.79
C TYR A 90 7.00 18.79 -3.70
N PRO A 91 6.48 17.55 -3.52
CA PRO A 91 5.44 17.00 -4.37
C PRO A 91 4.15 17.83 -4.33
N GLN A 92 3.73 18.34 -5.49
CA GLN A 92 2.55 19.21 -5.61
C GLN A 92 1.25 18.52 -5.18
N SER A 93 1.14 17.21 -5.46
CA SER A 93 -0.01 16.40 -5.04
C SER A 93 -0.22 16.39 -3.53
N LEU A 94 0.87 16.50 -2.73
CA LEU A 94 0.78 16.58 -1.26
C LEU A 94 0.30 17.94 -0.77
N LEU A 95 0.52 19.02 -1.52
CA LEU A 95 0.00 20.35 -1.14
C LEU A 95 -1.53 20.39 -1.15
N GLN A 96 -2.16 19.54 -1.97
CA GLN A 96 -3.62 19.39 -2.04
C GLN A 96 -4.18 18.49 -0.93
N SER A 97 -3.31 17.80 -0.18
CA SER A 97 -3.71 16.95 0.93
C SER A 97 -4.18 17.80 2.13
N PRO A 98 -5.20 17.35 2.90
CA PRO A 98 -5.67 18.05 4.10
C PRO A 98 -4.58 18.26 5.16
N ASP A 99 -3.59 17.36 5.20
CA ASP A 99 -2.49 17.38 6.18
C ASP A 99 -1.14 17.06 5.49
N PRO A 100 -0.57 18.02 4.71
CA PRO A 100 0.71 17.82 4.04
C PRO A 100 1.85 17.67 5.06
N PRO A 101 2.81 16.74 4.85
CA PRO A 101 4.00 16.64 5.69
C PRO A 101 4.82 17.92 5.60
N LEU A 102 5.33 18.37 6.73
CA LEU A 102 6.15 19.60 6.81
C LEU A 102 7.49 19.41 6.11
N CYS A 103 8.04 18.22 6.22
CA CYS A 103 9.31 17.84 5.63
C CYS A 103 9.23 16.38 5.16
N LEU A 104 9.98 16.09 4.13
CA LEU A 104 10.21 14.75 3.60
C LEU A 104 11.71 14.47 3.58
N TYR A 105 12.09 13.37 4.21
CA TYR A 105 13.37 12.73 3.99
C TYR A 105 13.20 11.84 2.77
N VAL A 106 14.07 12.00 1.79
CA VAL A 106 13.97 11.31 0.49
C VAL A 106 15.28 10.61 0.21
N GLN A 107 15.20 9.32 -0.11
CA GLN A 107 16.30 8.57 -0.67
C GLN A 107 15.91 8.14 -2.08
N CYS A 108 16.62 8.69 -3.09
CA CYS A 108 16.35 8.46 -4.50
C CYS A 108 17.66 8.64 -5.29
N ALA A 109 18.10 7.60 -6.01
CA ALA A 109 19.33 7.67 -6.80
C ALA A 109 19.19 8.61 -8.00
N ASP A 110 18.02 8.67 -8.62
CA ASP A 110 17.72 9.52 -9.77
C ASP A 110 16.96 10.77 -9.33
N TRP A 111 17.72 11.78 -8.87
CA TRP A 111 17.13 13.03 -8.42
C TRP A 111 16.48 13.84 -9.55
N GLN A 112 16.93 13.67 -10.78
CA GLN A 112 16.31 14.33 -11.94
C GLN A 112 14.90 13.80 -12.18
N TRP A 113 14.71 12.48 -12.06
CA TRP A 113 13.39 11.87 -12.10
C TRP A 113 12.50 12.39 -10.97
N TRP A 114 13.04 12.49 -9.73
CA TRP A 114 12.30 13.05 -8.60
C TRP A 114 11.79 14.47 -8.88
N GLN A 115 12.65 15.36 -9.37
CA GLN A 115 12.30 16.75 -9.66
C GLN A 115 11.23 16.86 -10.74
N LEU A 116 11.30 16.05 -11.77
CA LEU A 116 10.28 16.00 -12.81
C LEU A 116 8.96 15.48 -12.26
N TRP A 117 9.00 14.43 -11.43
CA TRP A 117 7.81 13.87 -10.81
C TRP A 117 7.17 14.84 -9.80
N ALA A 118 7.93 15.46 -8.94
CA ALA A 118 7.42 16.42 -7.96
C ALA A 118 6.64 17.58 -8.60
N LYS A 119 6.97 17.93 -9.83
CA LYS A 119 6.31 18.97 -10.63
C LYS A 119 5.17 18.43 -11.53
N GLU A 120 4.65 17.28 -11.23
CA GLU A 120 3.58 16.60 -12.02
C GLU A 120 3.93 16.34 -13.50
N LYS A 121 5.22 16.32 -13.84
CA LYS A 121 5.71 16.06 -15.20
C LYS A 121 6.16 14.61 -15.41
N GLN A 122 5.89 13.72 -14.44
CA GLN A 122 6.34 12.34 -14.43
C GLN A 122 5.16 11.35 -14.32
N PRO A 123 5.41 10.06 -14.54
CA PRO A 123 4.36 9.06 -14.46
C PRO A 123 3.54 9.18 -13.18
N PRO A 124 2.21 9.09 -13.30
CA PRO A 124 1.33 9.19 -12.15
C PRO A 124 1.57 8.03 -11.16
N LEU A 125 1.30 8.29 -9.89
CA LEU A 125 1.40 7.29 -8.84
C LEU A 125 0.07 6.62 -8.59
N LEU A 126 0.13 5.30 -8.32
CA LEU A 126 -1.00 4.53 -7.84
C LEU A 126 -0.62 3.85 -6.53
N GLY A 127 -1.38 4.11 -5.48
CA GLY A 127 -1.25 3.45 -4.19
C GLY A 127 -1.70 1.98 -4.29
N MET A 128 -0.91 1.03 -3.77
CA MET A 128 -1.35 -0.35 -3.64
C MET A 128 -1.14 -0.80 -2.20
N VAL A 129 -2.22 -1.16 -1.54
CA VAL A 129 -2.22 -1.53 -0.12
C VAL A 129 -3.09 -2.75 0.15
N GLY A 130 -2.91 -3.37 1.31
CA GLY A 130 -3.75 -4.50 1.68
C GLY A 130 -3.32 -5.19 2.97
N SER A 131 -3.70 -6.46 3.09
CA SER A 131 -3.41 -7.31 4.22
C SER A 131 -1.90 -7.51 4.41
N ARG A 132 -1.44 -7.50 5.67
CA ARG A 132 -0.07 -7.92 6.02
C ARG A 132 0.11 -9.44 6.00
N LYS A 133 -0.99 -10.17 5.96
CA LYS A 133 -1.06 -11.63 5.80
C LYS A 133 -2.09 -11.94 4.71
N PRO A 134 -1.75 -11.66 3.45
CA PRO A 134 -2.66 -11.95 2.34
C PRO A 134 -2.79 -13.46 2.14
N SER A 135 -3.84 -13.85 1.42
CA SER A 135 -3.89 -15.18 0.83
C SER A 135 -2.82 -15.33 -0.25
N PRO A 136 -2.40 -16.55 -0.60
CA PRO A 136 -1.49 -16.77 -1.74
C PRO A 136 -2.00 -16.15 -3.04
N GLN A 137 -3.32 -16.17 -3.26
CA GLN A 137 -3.94 -15.50 -4.40
C GLN A 137 -3.82 -13.97 -4.31
N GLY A 138 -4.09 -13.38 -3.15
CA GLY A 138 -3.97 -11.93 -2.92
C GLY A 138 -2.54 -11.44 -3.12
N GLU A 139 -1.54 -12.23 -2.65
CA GLU A 139 -0.13 -11.90 -2.87
C GLU A 139 0.24 -11.93 -4.36
N ARG A 140 -0.16 -13.00 -5.08
CA ARG A 140 0.06 -13.10 -6.54
C ARG A 140 -0.63 -11.98 -7.30
N THR A 141 -1.89 -11.68 -6.97
CA THR A 141 -2.64 -10.59 -7.60
C THR A 141 -1.94 -9.25 -7.39
N ALA A 142 -1.52 -8.93 -6.16
CA ALA A 142 -0.78 -7.70 -5.87
C ALA A 142 0.50 -7.60 -6.71
N GLN A 143 1.27 -8.68 -6.82
CA GLN A 143 2.51 -8.71 -7.58
C GLN A 143 2.25 -8.57 -9.09
N THR A 144 1.29 -9.30 -9.64
CA THR A 144 0.95 -9.26 -11.07
C THR A 144 0.41 -7.88 -11.46
N TRP A 145 -0.54 -7.35 -10.70
CA TRP A 145 -1.12 -6.04 -10.99
C TRP A 145 -0.11 -4.90 -10.85
N ALA A 146 0.76 -4.95 -9.82
CA ALA A 146 1.81 -3.96 -9.69
C ALA A 146 2.77 -3.97 -10.90
N LYS A 147 3.11 -5.15 -11.42
CA LYS A 147 3.90 -5.29 -12.64
C LYS A 147 3.18 -4.68 -13.85
N GLU A 148 1.92 -5.03 -14.10
CA GLU A 148 1.12 -4.53 -15.22
C GLU A 148 0.94 -3.02 -15.17
N ILE A 149 0.62 -2.48 -13.99
CA ILE A 149 0.49 -1.05 -13.72
C ILE A 149 1.80 -0.32 -14.02
N THR A 150 2.94 -0.90 -13.59
CA THR A 150 4.25 -0.28 -13.82
C THR A 150 4.64 -0.36 -15.30
N GLN A 151 4.33 -1.44 -16.00
CA GLN A 151 4.51 -1.60 -17.44
C GLN A 151 3.68 -0.58 -18.23
N SER A 152 2.51 -0.21 -17.73
CA SER A 152 1.62 0.80 -18.33
C SER A 152 2.07 2.25 -18.05
N GLY A 153 3.23 2.43 -17.42
CA GLY A 153 3.84 3.74 -17.18
C GLY A 153 3.44 4.40 -15.86
N PHE A 154 2.65 3.77 -15.00
CA PHE A 154 2.37 4.28 -13.65
C PHE A 154 3.48 3.88 -12.69
N SER A 155 3.73 4.70 -11.68
CA SER A 155 4.57 4.29 -10.55
C SER A 155 3.70 3.72 -9.43
N VAL A 156 4.16 2.64 -8.80
CA VAL A 156 3.47 2.01 -7.67
C VAL A 156 4.03 2.55 -6.37
N ILE A 157 3.15 3.08 -5.51
CA ILE A 157 3.50 3.55 -4.17
C ILE A 157 2.87 2.66 -3.11
N SER A 158 3.67 2.23 -2.13
CA SER A 158 3.21 1.41 -1.02
C SER A 158 4.04 1.63 0.25
N GLY A 159 3.74 0.89 1.30
CA GLY A 159 4.26 1.15 2.64
C GLY A 159 5.45 0.29 3.08
N LEU A 160 6.01 -0.55 2.22
CA LEU A 160 7.07 -1.49 2.56
C LEU A 160 6.72 -2.45 3.72
N ALA A 161 5.43 -2.59 4.05
CA ALA A 161 4.97 -3.53 5.05
C ALA A 161 4.98 -4.98 4.53
N LEU A 162 4.76 -5.95 5.43
CA LEU A 162 4.59 -7.36 5.04
C LEU A 162 3.36 -7.52 4.13
N GLY A 163 3.33 -8.59 3.37
CA GLY A 163 2.17 -9.00 2.57
C GLY A 163 2.00 -8.18 1.31
N VAL A 164 0.81 -7.60 1.10
CA VAL A 164 0.45 -6.89 -0.13
C VAL A 164 1.44 -5.77 -0.49
N ASP A 165 1.90 -4.98 0.47
CA ASP A 165 2.85 -3.90 0.21
C ASP A 165 4.16 -4.43 -0.40
N ALA A 166 4.71 -5.50 0.18
CA ALA A 166 5.92 -6.14 -0.33
C ALA A 166 5.70 -6.77 -1.71
N ALA A 167 4.55 -7.43 -1.92
CA ALA A 167 4.18 -8.02 -3.20
C ALA A 167 4.05 -6.94 -4.29
N ALA A 168 3.44 -5.79 -3.97
CA ALA A 168 3.34 -4.65 -4.86
C ALA A 168 4.71 -4.11 -5.27
N HIS A 169 5.63 -3.93 -4.33
CA HIS A 169 7.00 -3.50 -4.65
C HIS A 169 7.73 -4.52 -5.52
N LYS A 170 7.65 -5.83 -5.18
CA LYS A 170 8.26 -6.90 -5.98
C LYS A 170 7.70 -6.95 -7.40
N GLY A 171 6.39 -6.77 -7.56
CA GLY A 171 5.73 -6.72 -8.87
C GLY A 171 6.22 -5.53 -9.71
N ALA A 172 6.26 -4.34 -9.12
CA ALA A 172 6.76 -3.15 -9.79
C ALA A 172 8.22 -3.28 -10.25
N LEU A 173 9.06 -3.95 -9.46
CA LEU A 173 10.47 -4.24 -9.80
C LEU A 173 10.63 -5.25 -10.95
N GLN A 174 9.60 -6.07 -11.24
CA GLN A 174 9.60 -7.01 -12.38
C GLN A 174 9.18 -6.36 -13.70
N ALA A 175 8.78 -5.10 -13.68
CA ALA A 175 8.50 -4.35 -14.90
C ALA A 175 9.83 -4.07 -15.65
N PRO A 176 9.83 -4.09 -17.00
CA PRO A 176 11.02 -3.78 -17.77
C PRO A 176 11.51 -2.36 -17.49
N ALA A 177 12.83 -2.17 -17.48
CA ALA A 177 13.49 -0.88 -17.17
C ALA A 177 13.16 0.24 -18.17
N TRP A 178 12.63 -0.08 -19.36
CA TRP A 178 12.17 0.90 -20.35
C TRP A 178 10.82 1.54 -19.99
N GLY A 179 10.07 0.95 -19.04
CA GLY A 179 8.89 1.59 -18.46
C GLY A 179 9.30 2.79 -17.60
N MET A 180 8.57 3.90 -17.68
CA MET A 180 8.85 5.07 -16.85
C MET A 180 8.33 4.93 -15.42
N GLY A 181 7.48 3.93 -15.16
CA GLY A 181 6.94 3.61 -13.84
C GLY A 181 8.01 3.06 -12.90
N ARG A 182 7.96 3.44 -11.64
CA ARG A 182 8.92 3.03 -10.61
C ARG A 182 8.20 2.57 -9.35
N SER A 183 8.94 1.93 -8.46
CA SER A 183 8.44 1.57 -7.14
C SER A 183 8.86 2.62 -6.12
N ILE A 184 7.90 3.11 -5.33
CA ILE A 184 8.13 4.12 -4.30
C ILE A 184 7.64 3.59 -2.96
N ALA A 185 8.52 3.55 -1.98
CA ALA A 185 8.17 3.16 -0.61
C ALA A 185 8.00 4.41 0.27
N VAL A 186 6.91 4.46 1.04
CA VAL A 186 6.79 5.43 2.15
C VAL A 186 6.91 4.66 3.45
N VAL A 187 7.75 5.09 4.37
CA VAL A 187 8.00 4.36 5.62
C VAL A 187 7.56 5.13 6.85
N GLY A 188 7.28 4.42 7.95
CA GLY A 188 6.86 4.99 9.24
C GLY A 188 7.99 5.12 10.27
N THR A 189 9.24 5.04 9.79
CA THR A 189 10.49 5.14 10.57
C THR A 189 11.37 6.23 9.98
N GLY A 190 12.45 6.62 10.65
CA GLY A 190 13.52 7.35 9.99
C GLY A 190 14.12 6.53 8.86
N LEU A 191 14.69 7.17 7.81
CA LEU A 191 15.25 6.47 6.65
C LEU A 191 16.53 5.69 6.96
N ASP A 192 17.14 5.90 8.09
CA ASP A 192 18.24 5.14 8.66
C ASP A 192 17.80 3.85 9.37
N VAL A 193 16.47 3.62 9.48
CA VAL A 193 15.87 2.45 10.15
C VAL A 193 14.95 1.71 9.19
N VAL A 194 15.40 0.59 8.64
CA VAL A 194 14.55 -0.26 7.78
C VAL A 194 13.63 -1.13 8.63
N TYR A 195 12.32 -1.02 8.37
CA TYR A 195 11.30 -1.83 9.02
C TYR A 195 10.22 -2.30 8.03
N PRO A 196 9.87 -3.61 8.02
CA PRO A 196 10.49 -4.69 8.82
C PRO A 196 11.91 -5.03 8.33
N ARG A 197 12.77 -5.51 9.21
CA ARG A 197 14.20 -5.80 8.88
C ARG A 197 14.35 -6.78 7.72
N GLN A 198 13.43 -7.71 7.55
CA GLN A 198 13.44 -8.67 6.43
C GLN A 198 13.27 -8.00 5.06
N HIS A 199 12.81 -6.76 4.99
CA HIS A 199 12.67 -5.98 3.74
C HIS A 199 13.88 -5.09 3.45
N THR A 200 15.02 -5.27 4.14
CA THR A 200 16.26 -4.52 3.86
C THR A 200 16.72 -4.72 2.42
N GLN A 201 16.70 -5.95 1.93
CA GLN A 201 17.05 -6.25 0.53
C GLN A 201 16.04 -5.61 -0.44
N LEU A 202 14.74 -5.74 -0.19
CA LEU A 202 13.70 -5.14 -1.03
C LEU A 202 13.82 -3.61 -1.10
N ALA A 203 14.14 -2.95 0.03
CA ALA A 203 14.39 -1.51 0.06
C ALA A 203 15.58 -1.12 -0.84
N GLN A 204 16.67 -1.91 -0.80
CA GLN A 204 17.83 -1.69 -1.66
C GLN A 204 17.51 -1.94 -3.14
N GLU A 205 16.72 -2.97 -3.46
CA GLU A 205 16.28 -3.27 -4.82
C GLU A 205 15.43 -2.14 -5.40
N ILE A 206 14.53 -1.53 -4.59
CA ILE A 206 13.75 -0.35 -5.00
C ILE A 206 14.68 0.80 -5.40
N LEU A 207 15.68 1.10 -4.58
CA LEU A 207 16.64 2.17 -4.87
C LEU A 207 17.51 1.88 -6.09
N ASN A 208 18.00 0.65 -6.22
CA ASN A 208 18.84 0.21 -7.35
C ASN A 208 18.07 0.26 -8.68
N ALA A 209 16.75 0.03 -8.65
CA ALA A 209 15.88 0.17 -9.81
C ALA A 209 15.48 1.63 -10.12
N GLY A 210 16.10 2.61 -9.46
CA GLY A 210 15.80 4.02 -9.63
C GLY A 210 14.52 4.51 -8.95
N GLY A 211 13.94 3.69 -8.07
CA GLY A 211 12.81 4.09 -7.23
C GLY A 211 13.21 5.02 -6.08
N ALA A 212 12.29 5.25 -5.16
CA ALA A 212 12.52 6.13 -4.01
C ALA A 212 11.98 5.55 -2.71
N ILE A 213 12.59 5.95 -1.59
CA ILE A 213 12.08 5.71 -0.25
C ILE A 213 11.87 7.04 0.46
N LEU A 214 10.69 7.22 1.06
CA LEU A 214 10.25 8.47 1.67
C LEU A 214 9.89 8.29 3.13
N SER A 215 10.19 9.29 3.95
CA SER A 215 9.70 9.38 5.32
C SER A 215 9.43 10.83 5.71
N GLU A 216 8.42 11.06 6.55
CA GLU A 216 8.24 12.34 7.23
C GLU A 216 8.90 12.37 8.62
N PHE A 217 9.44 11.23 9.07
CA PHE A 217 9.99 11.10 10.42
C PHE A 217 11.50 11.40 10.44
N PRO A 218 11.98 12.11 11.48
CA PRO A 218 13.41 12.36 11.64
C PRO A 218 14.23 11.08 11.67
N LEU A 219 15.50 11.19 11.26
CA LEU A 219 16.47 10.10 11.39
C LEU A 219 16.53 9.60 12.83
N GLY A 220 16.75 8.30 13.03
CA GLY A 220 16.73 7.64 14.33
C GLY A 220 15.33 7.30 14.84
N THR A 221 14.24 7.69 14.13
CA THR A 221 12.88 7.34 14.55
C THR A 221 12.66 5.84 14.42
N PRO A 222 12.39 5.10 15.52
CA PRO A 222 12.17 3.66 15.49
C PRO A 222 10.77 3.32 14.93
N ALA A 223 10.51 2.03 14.75
CA ALA A 223 9.19 1.52 14.35
C ALA A 223 8.18 1.66 15.50
N ILE A 224 7.41 2.73 15.49
CA ILE A 224 6.36 3.03 16.47
C ILE A 224 4.99 2.79 15.83
N ALA A 225 4.12 2.04 16.51
CA ALA A 225 2.82 1.63 15.95
C ALA A 225 1.96 2.81 15.45
N THR A 226 1.98 3.94 16.16
CA THR A 226 1.22 5.15 15.80
C THR A 226 1.74 5.89 14.57
N ASN A 227 2.97 5.60 14.11
CA ASN A 227 3.56 6.25 12.95
C ASN A 227 3.02 5.65 11.63
N PHE A 228 2.65 4.36 11.63
CA PHE A 228 2.16 3.71 10.41
C PHE A 228 0.85 4.29 9.88
N PRO A 229 -0.19 4.53 10.72
CA PRO A 229 -1.38 5.25 10.27
C PRO A 229 -1.09 6.69 9.81
N LYS A 230 -0.19 7.41 10.48
CA LYS A 230 0.20 8.76 10.07
C LYS A 230 0.86 8.77 8.69
N ARG A 231 1.78 7.82 8.43
CA ARG A 231 2.44 7.64 7.15
C ARG A 231 1.45 7.37 6.02
N ASN A 232 0.36 6.62 6.27
CA ASN A 232 -0.58 6.21 5.23
C ASN A 232 -1.22 7.38 4.48
N ARG A 233 -1.37 8.56 5.12
CA ARG A 233 -1.87 9.76 4.45
C ARG A 233 -0.95 10.25 3.32
N ILE A 234 0.34 9.97 3.42
CA ILE A 234 1.32 10.32 2.39
C ILE A 234 1.13 9.41 1.16
N ILE A 235 0.90 8.10 1.38
CA ILE A 235 0.57 7.17 0.29
C ILE A 235 -0.71 7.63 -0.42
N ALA A 236 -1.76 7.92 0.34
CA ALA A 236 -3.04 8.39 -0.16
C ALA A 236 -2.93 9.73 -0.92
N GLY A 237 -2.17 10.68 -0.37
CA GLY A 237 -2.03 12.02 -0.94
C GLY A 237 -1.16 12.07 -2.19
N LEU A 238 -0.15 11.20 -2.30
CA LEU A 238 0.74 11.14 -3.46
C LEU A 238 0.10 10.45 -4.66
N GLY A 239 -0.75 9.45 -4.44
CA GLY A 239 -1.38 8.68 -5.50
C GLY A 239 -2.55 9.42 -6.18
N LEU A 240 -2.81 9.11 -7.45
CA LEU A 240 -4.07 9.46 -8.12
C LEU A 240 -5.23 8.65 -7.58
N GLY A 241 -4.94 7.46 -7.06
CA GLY A 241 -5.88 6.56 -6.43
C GLY A 241 -5.16 5.51 -5.59
N VAL A 242 -5.95 4.69 -4.90
CA VAL A 242 -5.47 3.59 -4.06
C VAL A 242 -6.22 2.31 -4.40
N VAL A 243 -5.48 1.25 -4.70
CA VAL A 243 -6.01 -0.12 -4.90
C VAL A 243 -5.86 -0.89 -3.60
N VAL A 244 -6.95 -1.49 -3.13
CA VAL A 244 -6.98 -2.38 -1.96
C VAL A 244 -7.19 -3.81 -2.44
N ILE A 245 -6.14 -4.64 -2.31
CA ILE A 245 -6.15 -6.02 -2.81
C ILE A 245 -6.91 -6.96 -1.87
N GLU A 246 -6.56 -6.97 -0.61
CA GLU A 246 -7.23 -7.71 0.46
C GLU A 246 -7.20 -6.89 1.74
N ALA A 247 -8.32 -6.87 2.46
CA ALA A 247 -8.41 -6.20 3.75
C ALA A 247 -9.46 -6.85 4.65
N ALA A 248 -9.09 -7.21 5.87
CA ALA A 248 -10.06 -7.48 6.92
C ALA A 248 -10.71 -6.17 7.41
N LEU A 249 -11.87 -6.24 8.07
CA LEU A 249 -12.58 -5.05 8.57
C LEU A 249 -11.76 -4.15 9.51
N GLN A 250 -10.77 -4.69 10.19
CA GLN A 250 -9.89 -3.94 11.10
C GLN A 250 -8.51 -3.65 10.48
N SER A 251 -8.36 -3.83 9.16
CA SER A 251 -7.09 -3.62 8.48
C SER A 251 -6.69 -2.15 8.45
N GLY A 252 -5.40 -1.88 8.70
CA GLY A 252 -4.83 -0.53 8.53
C GLY A 252 -4.89 -0.01 7.09
N SER A 253 -5.02 -0.89 6.09
CA SER A 253 -5.20 -0.50 4.69
C SER A 253 -6.52 0.23 4.43
N LEU A 254 -7.58 -0.04 5.23
CA LEU A 254 -8.84 0.71 5.18
C LEU A 254 -8.67 2.17 5.63
N ILE A 255 -7.69 2.45 6.49
CA ILE A 255 -7.32 3.83 6.86
C ILE A 255 -6.78 4.55 5.64
N THR A 256 -5.87 3.91 4.89
CA THR A 256 -5.30 4.50 3.65
C THR A 256 -6.40 4.77 2.61
N ALA A 257 -7.33 3.84 2.43
CA ALA A 257 -8.46 4.00 1.52
C ALA A 257 -9.36 5.20 1.92
N ARG A 258 -9.70 5.34 3.21
CA ARG A 258 -10.46 6.51 3.70
C ARG A 258 -9.72 7.81 3.47
N LEU A 259 -8.44 7.87 3.81
CA LEU A 259 -7.62 9.05 3.61
C LEU A 259 -7.51 9.42 2.12
N ALA A 260 -7.53 8.44 1.21
CA ALA A 260 -7.60 8.68 -0.22
C ALA A 260 -8.93 9.32 -0.63
N MET A 261 -10.08 8.79 -0.15
CA MET A 261 -11.39 9.40 -0.38
C MET A 261 -11.49 10.83 0.18
N GLU A 262 -10.97 11.06 1.39
CA GLU A 262 -10.92 12.40 2.02
C GLU A 262 -10.04 13.39 1.24
N ALA A 263 -9.05 12.87 0.51
CA ALA A 263 -8.17 13.65 -0.38
C ALA A 263 -8.73 13.75 -1.82
N ASN A 264 -9.97 13.35 -2.09
CA ASN A 264 -10.60 13.28 -3.41
C ASN A 264 -9.77 12.44 -4.41
N ARG A 265 -9.24 11.30 -3.96
CA ARG A 265 -8.54 10.33 -4.78
C ARG A 265 -9.42 9.11 -5.02
N GLU A 266 -9.25 8.49 -6.18
CA GLU A 266 -9.97 7.27 -6.53
C GLU A 266 -9.63 6.11 -5.57
N VAL A 267 -10.61 5.31 -5.22
CA VAL A 267 -10.39 4.11 -4.41
C VAL A 267 -10.96 2.90 -5.14
N PHE A 268 -10.10 1.93 -5.36
CA PHE A 268 -10.41 0.67 -6.02
C PHE A 268 -10.31 -0.47 -5.00
N ALA A 269 -11.22 -1.43 -5.08
CA ALA A 269 -11.21 -2.57 -4.19
C ALA A 269 -11.49 -3.86 -4.97
N LEU A 270 -10.66 -4.89 -4.72
CA LEU A 270 -10.89 -6.21 -5.29
C LEU A 270 -12.07 -6.87 -4.56
N PRO A 271 -13.02 -7.47 -5.30
CA PRO A 271 -14.00 -8.36 -4.71
C PRO A 271 -13.32 -9.67 -4.31
N GLY A 272 -13.99 -10.44 -3.47
CA GLY A 272 -13.53 -11.78 -3.11
C GLY A 272 -14.65 -12.59 -2.50
N SER A 273 -14.35 -13.76 -1.97
CA SER A 273 -15.36 -14.60 -1.33
C SER A 273 -15.99 -13.90 -0.13
N ILE A 274 -17.32 -13.93 -0.05
CA ILE A 274 -18.06 -13.40 1.10
C ILE A 274 -17.72 -14.12 2.41
N TYR A 275 -17.17 -15.32 2.32
CA TYR A 275 -16.73 -16.13 3.46
C TYR A 275 -15.28 -15.83 3.88
N SER A 276 -14.51 -15.13 3.03
CA SER A 276 -13.14 -14.76 3.36
C SER A 276 -13.08 -13.53 4.26
N PRO A 277 -12.51 -13.62 5.47
CA PRO A 277 -12.28 -12.46 6.32
C PRO A 277 -11.46 -11.35 5.64
N GLN A 278 -10.53 -11.72 4.77
CA GLN A 278 -9.67 -10.79 4.03
C GLN A 278 -10.42 -10.01 2.94
N SER A 279 -11.60 -10.46 2.51
CA SER A 279 -12.40 -9.76 1.50
C SER A 279 -13.42 -8.78 2.12
N GLN A 280 -13.74 -8.95 3.41
CA GLN A 280 -14.80 -8.18 4.08
C GLN A 280 -14.51 -6.68 4.08
N GLY A 281 -13.26 -6.26 4.23
CA GLY A 281 -12.86 -4.86 4.18
C GLY A 281 -13.01 -4.27 2.77
N CYS A 282 -12.64 -5.02 1.72
CA CYS A 282 -12.87 -4.62 0.33
C CYS A 282 -14.36 -4.48 0.04
N HIS A 283 -15.20 -5.43 0.48
CA HIS A 283 -16.66 -5.33 0.33
C HIS A 283 -17.24 -4.12 1.06
N ALA A 284 -16.70 -3.79 2.25
CA ALA A 284 -17.11 -2.58 2.98
C ALA A 284 -16.76 -1.30 2.22
N LEU A 285 -15.57 -1.24 1.61
CA LEU A 285 -15.15 -0.12 0.77
C LEU A 285 -16.03 0.03 -0.48
N ILE A 286 -16.33 -1.06 -1.17
CA ILE A 286 -17.22 -1.08 -2.35
C ILE A 286 -18.60 -0.52 -1.97
N LYS A 287 -19.15 -0.95 -0.83
CA LYS A 287 -20.43 -0.42 -0.31
C LYS A 287 -20.37 1.07 0.06
N GLN A 288 -19.18 1.61 0.32
CA GLN A 288 -18.93 3.03 0.61
C GLN A 288 -18.60 3.86 -0.64
N GLY A 289 -18.65 3.24 -1.82
CA GLY A 289 -18.42 3.93 -3.09
C GLY A 289 -17.05 3.70 -3.72
N ALA A 290 -16.20 2.83 -3.15
CA ALA A 290 -14.99 2.41 -3.85
C ALA A 290 -15.37 1.63 -5.12
N GLN A 291 -14.68 1.86 -6.22
CA GLN A 291 -14.90 1.15 -7.46
C GLN A 291 -14.46 -0.31 -7.32
N LEU A 292 -15.38 -1.24 -7.61
CA LEU A 292 -15.04 -2.65 -7.76
C LEU A 292 -14.20 -2.82 -9.03
N VAL A 293 -13.08 -3.54 -8.94
CA VAL A 293 -12.17 -3.83 -10.05
C VAL A 293 -11.74 -5.30 -10.00
N GLU A 294 -11.65 -5.92 -11.17
CA GLU A 294 -11.28 -7.32 -11.33
C GLU A 294 -9.96 -7.49 -12.12
N SER A 295 -9.42 -6.38 -12.65
CA SER A 295 -8.17 -6.36 -13.40
C SER A 295 -7.38 -5.06 -13.19
N ALA A 296 -6.05 -5.11 -13.38
CA ALA A 296 -5.20 -3.93 -13.39
C ALA A 296 -5.59 -2.95 -14.52
N GLN A 297 -6.07 -3.50 -15.64
CA GLN A 297 -6.50 -2.70 -16.79
C GLN A 297 -7.71 -1.81 -16.47
N GLU A 298 -8.69 -2.32 -15.69
CA GLU A 298 -9.82 -1.51 -15.23
C GLU A 298 -9.37 -0.35 -14.35
N VAL A 299 -8.40 -0.59 -13.45
CA VAL A 299 -7.82 0.48 -12.63
C VAL A 299 -7.17 1.55 -13.50
N ILE A 300 -6.37 1.15 -14.49
CA ILE A 300 -5.68 2.07 -15.40
C ILE A 300 -6.68 2.89 -16.23
N GLN A 301 -7.75 2.25 -16.71
CA GLN A 301 -8.78 2.92 -17.52
C GLN A 301 -9.66 3.89 -16.72
N ALA A 302 -9.85 3.62 -15.43
CA ALA A 302 -10.64 4.48 -14.56
C ALA A 302 -9.89 5.74 -14.11
N LEU A 303 -8.55 5.76 -14.21
CA LEU A 303 -7.75 6.92 -13.88
C LEU A 303 -7.74 7.94 -15.03
N PRO A 304 -7.53 9.23 -14.75
CA PRO A 304 -7.42 10.24 -15.77
C PRO A 304 -6.39 9.87 -16.84
N PRO A 305 -6.69 10.04 -18.14
CA PRO A 305 -5.75 9.74 -19.22
C PRO A 305 -4.43 10.47 -19.00
N GLN A 306 -3.31 9.79 -19.24
CA GLN A 306 -1.96 10.34 -19.08
C GLN A 306 -1.74 11.59 -19.92
N SER A 307 -2.43 11.73 -21.07
CA SER A 307 -2.43 12.93 -21.93
C SER A 307 -2.97 14.16 -21.20
N MET A 308 -3.93 14.02 -20.27
CA MET A 308 -4.44 15.13 -19.46
C MET A 308 -3.47 15.55 -18.36
N LEU A 309 -2.52 14.68 -18.00
CA LEU A 309 -1.49 14.93 -17.00
C LEU A 309 -0.23 15.57 -17.61
N GLY A 310 -0.27 15.98 -18.88
CA GLY A 310 0.84 16.63 -19.58
C GLY A 310 2.01 15.70 -19.94
N VAL A 311 1.79 14.41 -19.91
CA VAL A 311 2.81 13.38 -20.20
C VAL A 311 2.48 12.72 -21.53
N ASN A 312 3.17 13.11 -22.60
CA ASN A 312 3.11 12.41 -23.88
C ASN A 312 4.02 11.17 -23.83
N PHE A 313 3.45 10.02 -23.51
CA PHE A 313 4.10 8.75 -23.77
C PHE A 313 3.86 8.37 -25.24
N ALA A 314 4.92 8.10 -25.97
CA ALA A 314 4.79 7.42 -27.24
C ALA A 314 4.15 6.05 -26.96
N THR A 315 2.88 5.92 -27.25
CA THR A 315 2.15 4.65 -27.24
C THR A 315 2.78 3.77 -28.30
N ASN A 316 3.75 2.95 -27.91
CA ASN A 316 4.05 1.77 -28.68
C ASN A 316 2.81 0.85 -28.52
N ASN A 317 1.93 0.93 -29.51
CA ASN A 317 0.83 0.00 -29.69
C ASN A 317 1.38 -1.41 -29.75
N ILE A 318 1.46 -2.08 -28.62
CA ILE A 318 1.49 -3.54 -28.59
C ILE A 318 0.04 -3.95 -28.83
N ALA A 319 -0.29 -4.14 -30.11
CA ALA A 319 -1.51 -4.78 -30.50
C ALA A 319 -1.51 -6.19 -29.89
N PHE A 320 -2.31 -6.39 -28.86
CA PHE A 320 -2.71 -7.73 -28.46
C PHE A 320 -3.58 -8.29 -29.59
N GLU A 321 -3.01 -9.12 -30.45
CA GLU A 321 -3.78 -9.99 -31.32
C GLU A 321 -4.61 -10.92 -30.42
N ALA A 322 -5.88 -10.59 -30.32
CA ALA A 322 -6.89 -11.50 -29.79
C ALA A 322 -6.98 -12.70 -30.74
N ASP A 323 -6.42 -13.81 -30.30
CA ASP A 323 -6.51 -15.09 -30.98
C ASP A 323 -7.99 -15.54 -30.97
N LYS A 324 -8.72 -15.20 -32.06
CA LYS A 324 -10.06 -15.66 -32.31
C LYS A 324 -10.01 -17.14 -32.66
N LYS A 325 -9.97 -18.01 -31.66
CA LYS A 325 -10.35 -19.41 -31.87
C LYS A 325 -11.88 -19.52 -31.91
N LYS A 326 -12.36 -19.91 -33.10
CA LYS A 326 -13.73 -20.25 -33.44
C LYS A 326 -14.32 -21.24 -32.42
N SER A 327 -15.46 -20.90 -31.86
CA SER A 327 -16.35 -21.80 -31.15
C SER A 327 -17.01 -22.73 -32.18
N PRO A 328 -17.18 -24.02 -31.91
CA PRO A 328 -18.14 -24.87 -32.65
C PRO A 328 -19.53 -24.67 -32.05
N GLU A 329 -20.50 -24.62 -32.96
CA GLU A 329 -21.93 -24.46 -32.70
C GLU A 329 -22.52 -25.63 -31.90
N ASP A 330 -23.38 -25.31 -30.94
CA ASP A 330 -24.28 -26.26 -30.27
C ASP A 330 -25.47 -26.61 -31.17
N PRO A 331 -25.97 -27.83 -31.08
CA PRO A 331 -27.39 -28.07 -31.36
C PRO A 331 -28.14 -28.37 -30.06
N LEU A 332 -29.23 -27.62 -29.89
CA LEU A 332 -30.30 -27.84 -28.93
C LEU A 332 -30.84 -29.29 -29.00
N SER A 333 -31.13 -29.86 -27.85
CA SER A 333 -32.35 -30.63 -27.64
C SER A 333 -32.77 -30.71 -26.20
N THR A 334 -33.94 -30.21 -25.98
CA THR A 334 -34.92 -30.32 -24.90
C THR A 334 -35.09 -31.73 -24.36
N VAL A 335 -35.15 -31.95 -23.05
CA VAL A 335 -36.05 -32.90 -22.39
C VAL A 335 -36.28 -32.51 -20.91
N THR A 336 -37.44 -32.19 -20.63
CA THR A 336 -38.47 -32.21 -19.61
C THR A 336 -38.16 -32.87 -18.25
N GLN A 337 -38.65 -32.14 -17.23
CA GLN A 337 -38.96 -32.45 -15.82
C GLN A 337 -39.36 -33.89 -15.48
N LYS A 338 -39.01 -34.37 -14.30
CA LYS A 338 -39.93 -34.74 -13.21
C LYS A 338 -39.23 -35.22 -11.94
N SER A 339 -39.55 -34.53 -10.86
CA SER A 339 -39.92 -34.97 -9.50
C SER A 339 -39.39 -36.28 -8.92
N MET A 340 -38.84 -36.21 -7.68
CA MET A 340 -39.44 -36.84 -6.51
C MET A 340 -38.75 -36.42 -5.21
N LEU A 341 -39.57 -35.86 -4.34
CA LEU A 341 -39.36 -35.75 -2.91
C LEU A 341 -39.38 -37.12 -2.26
N LYS A 342 -38.46 -37.38 -1.32
CA LYS A 342 -38.80 -38.20 -0.15
C LYS A 342 -37.91 -37.84 1.05
N LYS A 343 -38.61 -37.64 2.14
CA LYS A 343 -38.21 -37.43 3.54
C LYS A 343 -37.53 -38.67 4.11
N GLU A 344 -36.71 -38.45 5.13
CA GLU A 344 -36.67 -39.10 6.45
C GLU A 344 -35.49 -38.55 7.23
N LYS A 345 -35.74 -37.81 8.25
CA LYS A 345 -35.93 -37.97 9.70
C LYS A 345 -34.72 -38.49 10.47
N GLU A 346 -34.19 -37.58 11.25
CA GLU A 346 -33.77 -37.69 12.67
C GLU A 346 -33.02 -38.95 13.17
N LYS A 347 -31.81 -38.65 13.69
CA LYS A 347 -31.45 -39.11 15.04
C LYS A 347 -30.36 -38.22 15.64
N GLU A 348 -30.73 -37.61 16.75
CA GLU A 348 -29.84 -37.01 17.74
C GLU A 348 -28.97 -38.08 18.41
N SER A 349 -27.72 -37.71 18.69
CA SER A 349 -27.04 -38.14 19.92
C SER A 349 -25.83 -37.28 20.21
N GLN A 350 -25.97 -36.38 21.12
CA GLN A 350 -25.21 -36.04 22.33
C GLN A 350 -23.66 -36.14 22.31
N THR A 351 -23.10 -34.93 22.48
CA THR A 351 -22.18 -34.52 23.57
C THR A 351 -20.76 -35.07 23.56
N THR A 352 -19.80 -34.21 23.32
CA THR A 352 -18.77 -33.92 24.33
C THR A 352 -18.12 -32.55 24.05
N VAL A 353 -18.20 -31.64 25.01
CA VAL A 353 -17.49 -30.38 25.10
C VAL A 353 -16.04 -30.66 25.43
N LEU A 354 -15.11 -30.25 24.57
CA LEU A 354 -13.70 -30.14 24.94
C LEU A 354 -13.09 -28.88 24.30
N SER A 355 -12.77 -27.99 25.20
CA SER A 355 -11.70 -26.97 25.23
C SER A 355 -11.20 -26.33 23.90
N LYS A 356 -11.38 -25.04 23.83
CA LYS A 356 -10.68 -24.08 22.94
C LYS A 356 -9.17 -24.23 23.04
N GLY A 357 -8.58 -24.91 22.05
CA GLY A 357 -7.18 -24.75 21.66
C GLY A 357 -7.15 -23.97 20.36
N SER A 358 -6.29 -22.99 20.24
CA SER A 358 -6.03 -22.29 18.99
C SER A 358 -5.50 -23.28 17.96
N GLU A 359 -6.37 -23.82 17.10
CA GLU A 359 -5.95 -24.65 15.96
C GLU A 359 -5.10 -23.75 15.03
N LYS A 360 -3.82 -24.08 14.88
CA LYS A 360 -3.01 -23.59 13.77
C LYS A 360 -3.68 -24.10 12.50
N GLU A 361 -4.17 -23.20 11.67
CA GLU A 361 -4.70 -23.56 10.36
C GLU A 361 -3.66 -24.38 9.58
N SER A 362 -4.10 -25.49 8.98
CA SER A 362 -3.25 -26.31 8.12
C SER A 362 -2.67 -25.49 6.98
N PRO A 363 -1.37 -25.64 6.64
CA PRO A 363 -0.77 -24.98 5.48
C PRO A 363 -1.57 -25.20 4.19
N LEU A 364 -2.20 -26.36 4.05
CA LEU A 364 -3.06 -26.69 2.92
C LEU A 364 -4.35 -25.85 2.89
N LEU A 365 -4.98 -25.61 4.03
CA LEU A 365 -6.16 -24.73 4.10
C LEU A 365 -5.82 -23.28 3.76
N LEU A 366 -4.62 -22.83 4.08
CA LEU A 366 -4.14 -21.50 3.71
C LEU A 366 -3.87 -21.40 2.20
N ALA A 367 -3.28 -22.44 1.61
CA ALA A 367 -2.98 -22.49 0.18
C ALA A 367 -4.25 -22.63 -0.69
N LEU A 368 -5.26 -23.39 -0.23
CA LEU A 368 -6.52 -23.56 -0.94
C LEU A 368 -7.27 -22.24 -1.19
N GLY A 369 -7.17 -21.28 -0.27
CA GLY A 369 -7.97 -20.07 -0.38
C GLY A 369 -9.47 -20.37 -0.49
N PHE A 370 -10.28 -19.39 -0.93
CA PHE A 370 -11.73 -19.55 -1.13
C PHE A 370 -12.12 -19.65 -2.62
N ALA A 371 -11.16 -19.61 -3.54
CA ALA A 371 -11.36 -19.83 -4.96
C ALA A 371 -11.08 -21.29 -5.32
N PRO A 372 -11.75 -21.85 -6.33
CA PRO A 372 -11.43 -23.19 -6.82
C PRO A 372 -9.98 -23.28 -7.32
N ILE A 373 -9.25 -24.32 -6.90
CA ILE A 373 -7.85 -24.55 -7.25
C ILE A 373 -7.65 -26.01 -7.65
N SER A 374 -6.77 -26.27 -8.62
CA SER A 374 -6.46 -27.64 -9.06
C SER A 374 -5.43 -28.32 -8.17
N LEU A 375 -5.40 -29.65 -8.19
CA LEU A 375 -4.41 -30.45 -7.47
C LEU A 375 -2.99 -30.10 -7.92
N GLU A 376 -2.78 -29.90 -9.23
CA GLU A 376 -1.49 -29.55 -9.80
C GLU A 376 -0.98 -28.19 -9.30
N ALA A 377 -1.88 -27.20 -9.18
CA ALA A 377 -1.53 -25.90 -8.66
C ALA A 377 -1.13 -25.96 -7.17
N LEU A 378 -1.82 -26.78 -6.38
CA LEU A 378 -1.47 -27.02 -4.97
C LEU A 378 -0.12 -27.73 -4.81
N LEU A 379 0.21 -28.67 -5.69
CA LEU A 379 1.51 -29.36 -5.69
C LEU A 379 2.67 -28.41 -6.06
N LEU A 380 2.42 -27.38 -6.84
CA LEU A 380 3.43 -26.35 -7.15
C LEU A 380 3.68 -25.38 -5.98
N GLU A 381 2.70 -25.19 -5.12
CA GLU A 381 2.78 -24.25 -3.99
C GLU A 381 3.24 -24.88 -2.69
N LEU A 382 2.95 -26.15 -2.51
CA LEU A 382 3.21 -26.88 -1.28
C LEU A 382 4.25 -27.98 -1.51
N SER A 383 5.13 -28.18 -0.53
CA SER A 383 6.12 -29.26 -0.56
C SER A 383 5.51 -30.60 -0.13
N TYR A 384 4.36 -30.96 -0.73
CA TYR A 384 3.67 -32.23 -0.52
C TYR A 384 3.93 -33.18 -1.70
N SER A 385 3.99 -34.48 -1.41
CA SER A 385 3.81 -35.46 -2.47
C SER A 385 2.33 -35.52 -2.88
N ALA A 386 2.05 -35.98 -4.11
CA ALA A 386 0.68 -36.11 -4.60
C ALA A 386 -0.21 -36.98 -3.69
N ALA A 387 0.37 -38.04 -3.10
CA ALA A 387 -0.34 -38.92 -2.19
C ALA A 387 -0.67 -38.27 -0.84
N GLU A 388 0.26 -37.52 -0.26
CA GLU A 388 0.05 -36.78 0.99
C GLU A 388 -1.01 -35.69 0.80
N LEU A 389 -0.92 -34.94 -0.28
CA LEU A 389 -1.88 -33.89 -0.62
C LEU A 389 -3.29 -34.42 -0.78
N GLN A 390 -3.46 -35.54 -1.53
CA GLN A 390 -4.75 -36.19 -1.70
C GLN A 390 -5.34 -36.71 -0.39
N MET A 391 -4.50 -37.26 0.48
CA MET A 391 -4.93 -37.78 1.79
C MET A 391 -5.41 -36.64 2.70
N GLU A 392 -4.67 -35.53 2.76
CA GLU A 392 -5.05 -34.36 3.57
C GLU A 392 -6.31 -33.66 3.00
N LEU A 393 -6.42 -33.53 1.68
CA LEU A 393 -7.63 -33.03 1.02
C LEU A 393 -8.86 -33.88 1.36
N LEU A 394 -8.74 -35.21 1.34
CA LEU A 394 -9.82 -36.13 1.71
C LEU A 394 -10.22 -35.95 3.17
N GLN A 395 -9.26 -35.79 4.09
CA GLN A 395 -9.55 -35.55 5.49
C GLN A 395 -10.30 -34.22 5.70
N LEU A 396 -9.90 -33.17 4.97
CA LEU A 396 -10.55 -31.87 5.04
C LEU A 396 -11.94 -31.88 4.37
N GLU A 397 -12.13 -32.67 3.34
CA GLU A 397 -13.43 -32.90 2.70
C GLU A 397 -14.39 -33.63 3.65
N LEU A 398 -13.93 -34.70 4.30
CA LEU A 398 -14.70 -35.41 5.32
C LEU A 398 -15.01 -34.53 6.56
N ALA A 399 -14.12 -33.60 6.88
CA ALA A 399 -14.35 -32.61 7.95
C ALA A 399 -15.28 -31.45 7.52
N GLY A 400 -15.75 -31.42 6.26
CA GLY A 400 -16.60 -30.36 5.72
C GLY A 400 -15.90 -29.00 5.56
N LYS A 401 -14.57 -28.99 5.55
CA LYS A 401 -13.77 -27.75 5.39
C LYS A 401 -13.42 -27.45 3.93
N VAL A 402 -13.43 -28.47 3.08
CA VAL A 402 -13.10 -28.38 1.66
C VAL A 402 -14.18 -29.14 0.88
N SER A 403 -14.46 -28.68 -0.34
CA SER A 403 -15.33 -29.36 -1.29
C SER A 403 -14.59 -29.66 -2.58
N ARG A 404 -14.79 -30.84 -3.12
CA ARG A 404 -14.35 -31.20 -4.47
C ARG A 404 -15.38 -30.77 -5.49
N LEU A 405 -14.92 -30.02 -6.52
CA LEU A 405 -15.75 -29.51 -7.59
C LEU A 405 -15.55 -30.32 -8.88
N PRO A 406 -16.49 -30.20 -9.85
CA PRO A 406 -16.30 -30.79 -11.19
C PRO A 406 -14.99 -30.32 -11.83
N GLY A 407 -14.32 -31.21 -12.55
CA GLY A 407 -13.02 -30.90 -13.18
C GLY A 407 -11.80 -31.11 -12.27
N GLY A 408 -11.98 -31.75 -11.10
CA GLY A 408 -10.86 -32.06 -10.19
C GLY A 408 -10.35 -30.87 -9.39
N LEU A 409 -11.16 -29.80 -9.30
CA LEU A 409 -10.88 -28.62 -8.51
C LEU A 409 -11.30 -28.82 -7.04
N TYR A 410 -10.61 -28.15 -6.13
CA TYR A 410 -10.91 -28.12 -4.70
C TYR A 410 -11.18 -26.69 -4.25
N GLN A 411 -12.12 -26.51 -3.35
CA GLN A 411 -12.48 -25.20 -2.80
C GLN A 411 -12.65 -25.29 -1.29
N ARG A 412 -12.07 -24.35 -0.57
CA ARG A 412 -12.29 -24.18 0.88
C ARG A 412 -13.71 -23.67 1.13
N LEU A 413 -14.40 -24.27 2.15
CA LEU A 413 -15.77 -23.92 2.53
C LEU A 413 -15.83 -22.98 3.75
N ILE A 414 -14.91 -23.11 4.70
CA ILE A 414 -14.83 -22.35 5.97
C ILE A 414 -13.38 -22.01 6.33
#